data_1cd4523b5e42edbc01593d1579de8489
#
_entry.id   1cd4523b5e42edbc01593d1579de8489
#
_cell.length_a   1.000
_cell.length_b   1.000
_cell.length_c   1.000
_cell.angle_alpha   90.00
_cell.angle_beta   90.00
_cell.angle_gamma   90.00
#
_symmetry.space_group_name_H-M   'P 1'
#
loop_
_entity.id
_entity.type
_entity.pdbx_description
1 polymer ?
#
loop_
_entity_poly.entity_id
_entity_poly.type
_entity_poly.pdbx_seq_one_letter_code
_entity_poly.pdbx_strand_id
1 'polypeptide(L)'
;MAELKGIEMLAIAKDSFVIHPTLIWDEKQTLLIDTGMPGYMEDINLVMAKANKSLEDLTGILLTHQDIDHIGSLPEILTACTQHLTIYAHKEDIPYIEGELPLLKANPAKFTEDKWESLPDHLKFIYLHPPKAQVSNPLEDGQLLEMNGGLEIIHTPGHTPGHICLFHITSGTLVAGDALTAVNGKLQLPNSVHTPDMELAIQSLEKLLTYPIKQIVCYHGGLVSDHVMEQLQGLVKSKIF
;
A
#
# COMPACT_ATOMS: atom_id res chain seq x y z
N MET A 1 -6.35 20.74 -8.70
CA MET A 1 -6.42 19.29 -8.56
C MET A 1 -7.88 18.88 -8.70
N ALA A 2 -8.21 17.92 -9.55
CA ALA A 2 -9.58 17.43 -9.64
C ALA A 2 -9.91 16.73 -8.30
N GLU A 3 -11.02 17.13 -7.66
CA GLU A 3 -11.53 16.42 -6.49
C GLU A 3 -11.81 14.97 -6.88
N LEU A 4 -11.07 14.04 -6.29
CA LEU A 4 -11.34 12.61 -6.41
C LEU A 4 -12.57 12.29 -5.54
N LYS A 5 -13.79 12.46 -6.11
CA LYS A 5 -15.01 12.13 -5.35
C LYS A 5 -14.96 10.68 -4.91
N GLY A 6 -14.96 10.46 -3.59
CA GLY A 6 -14.96 9.15 -2.97
C GLY A 6 -13.62 8.41 -3.02
N ILE A 7 -12.54 9.06 -3.43
CA ILE A 7 -11.16 8.60 -3.30
C ILE A 7 -10.25 9.78 -2.98
N GLU A 8 -9.43 9.67 -1.95
CA GLU A 8 -8.51 10.71 -1.47
C GLU A 8 -7.15 10.10 -1.17
N MET A 9 -6.11 10.68 -1.74
CA MET A 9 -4.73 10.39 -1.35
C MET A 9 -4.42 11.15 -0.07
N LEU A 10 -4.20 10.44 0.99
CA LEU A 10 -3.73 11.02 2.24
C LEU A 10 -2.23 11.32 2.13
N ALA A 11 -1.75 12.30 2.88
CA ALA A 11 -0.33 12.62 2.92
C ALA A 11 0.10 12.75 4.38
N ILE A 12 0.98 11.88 4.80
CA ILE A 12 1.57 11.86 6.14
C ILE A 12 3.07 12.10 5.99
N ALA A 13 3.55 13.19 6.57
CA ALA A 13 4.97 13.53 6.58
C ALA A 13 5.47 13.52 8.02
N LYS A 14 6.43 12.67 8.31
CA LYS A 14 7.09 12.55 9.61
C LYS A 14 8.60 12.52 9.40
N ASP A 15 9.26 13.55 9.87
CA ASP A 15 10.66 13.82 9.56
C ASP A 15 10.92 13.91 8.04
N SER A 16 11.79 13.08 7.50
CA SER A 16 12.07 12.98 6.06
C SER A 16 11.26 11.90 5.34
N PHE A 17 10.39 11.17 6.06
CA PHE A 17 9.62 10.07 5.52
C PHE A 17 8.19 10.51 5.21
N VAL A 18 7.81 10.41 3.95
CA VAL A 18 6.49 10.80 3.46
C VAL A 18 5.82 9.61 2.82
N ILE A 19 4.60 9.29 3.28
CA ILE A 19 3.78 8.21 2.77
C ILE A 19 2.39 8.70 2.38
N HIS A 20 1.75 7.93 1.50
CA HIS A 20 0.46 8.31 0.95
C HIS A 20 -0.55 7.16 1.02
N PRO A 21 -1.07 6.81 2.21
CA PRO A 21 -2.24 5.94 2.31
C PRO A 21 -3.40 6.52 1.50
N THR A 22 -4.29 5.66 1.06
CA THR A 22 -5.44 6.11 0.25
C THR A 22 -6.75 5.78 0.97
N LEU A 23 -7.67 6.73 1.00
CA LEU A 23 -9.02 6.56 1.51
C LEU A 23 -9.99 6.43 0.34
N ILE A 24 -10.85 5.40 0.35
CA ILE A 24 -11.92 5.21 -0.64
C ILE A 24 -13.23 5.06 0.11
N TRP A 25 -14.27 5.79 -0.31
CA TRP A 25 -15.56 5.72 0.39
C TRP A 25 -16.75 5.94 -0.55
N ASP A 26 -17.87 5.37 -0.16
CA ASP A 26 -19.21 5.67 -0.68
C ASP A 26 -20.19 5.88 0.50
N GLU A 27 -21.50 5.78 0.23
CA GLU A 27 -22.54 5.97 1.26
C GLU A 27 -22.56 4.85 2.32
N LYS A 28 -21.96 3.68 2.03
CA LYS A 28 -22.04 2.48 2.87
C LYS A 28 -20.71 2.06 3.46
N GLN A 29 -19.62 2.33 2.76
CA GLN A 29 -18.30 1.81 3.07
C GLN A 29 -17.25 2.91 3.06
N THR A 30 -16.28 2.79 3.94
CA THR A 30 -15.07 3.60 3.96
C THR A 30 -13.88 2.65 4.17
N LEU A 31 -13.03 2.51 3.16
CA LEU A 31 -11.81 1.72 3.22
C LEU A 31 -10.59 2.61 3.34
N LEU A 32 -9.71 2.28 4.27
CA LEU A 32 -8.34 2.79 4.31
C LEU A 32 -7.42 1.79 3.61
N ILE A 33 -6.62 2.25 2.66
CA ILE A 33 -5.62 1.45 1.97
C ILE A 33 -4.28 1.78 2.59
N ASP A 34 -3.66 0.78 3.24
CA ASP A 34 -2.44 0.83 4.02
C ASP A 34 -2.51 1.73 5.27
N THR A 35 -1.69 1.43 6.28
CA THR A 35 -1.81 1.98 7.63
C THR A 35 -0.54 2.65 8.18
N GLY A 36 0.44 2.93 7.33
CA GLY A 36 1.67 3.59 7.76
C GLY A 36 2.56 2.74 8.68
N MET A 37 3.57 3.39 9.23
CA MET A 37 4.45 2.82 10.25
C MET A 37 3.71 2.62 11.58
N PRO A 38 4.21 1.78 12.50
CA PRO A 38 3.73 1.76 13.88
C PRO A 38 3.74 3.17 14.49
N GLY A 39 2.65 3.54 15.18
CA GLY A 39 2.49 4.87 15.77
C GLY A 39 1.98 5.96 14.84
N TYR A 40 1.45 5.61 13.65
CA TYR A 40 0.90 6.60 12.70
C TYR A 40 -0.64 6.72 12.76
N MET A 41 -1.29 5.98 13.66
CA MET A 41 -2.76 5.99 13.77
C MET A 41 -3.34 7.39 13.95
N GLU A 42 -2.77 8.22 14.83
CA GLU A 42 -3.23 9.60 15.07
C GLU A 42 -3.02 10.48 13.84
N ASP A 43 -1.88 10.32 13.15
CA ASP A 43 -1.58 11.05 11.92
C ASP A 43 -2.58 10.69 10.81
N ILE A 44 -2.92 9.39 10.68
CA ILE A 44 -3.94 8.89 9.75
C ILE A 44 -5.29 9.53 10.06
N ASN A 45 -5.73 9.49 11.31
CA ASN A 45 -7.01 10.07 11.72
C ASN A 45 -7.07 11.58 11.43
N LEU A 46 -5.98 12.28 11.66
CA LEU A 46 -5.87 13.72 11.38
C LEU A 46 -6.00 14.03 9.88
N VAL A 47 -5.36 13.25 9.02
CA VAL A 47 -5.43 13.50 7.57
C VAL A 47 -6.75 13.03 6.96
N MET A 48 -7.40 12.00 7.50
CA MET A 48 -8.76 11.57 7.11
C MET A 48 -9.79 12.69 7.32
N ALA A 49 -9.59 13.54 8.33
CA ALA A 49 -10.48 14.68 8.58
C ALA A 49 -10.57 15.66 7.41
N LYS A 50 -9.57 15.70 6.48
CA LYS A 50 -9.64 16.51 5.26
C LYS A 50 -10.73 16.02 4.29
N ALA A 51 -11.04 14.72 4.34
CA ALA A 51 -12.15 14.12 3.61
C ALA A 51 -13.46 14.10 4.43
N ASN A 52 -13.51 14.79 5.57
CA ASN A 52 -14.59 14.72 6.57
C ASN A 52 -14.85 13.29 7.03
N LYS A 53 -13.79 12.51 7.22
CA LYS A 53 -13.79 11.13 7.70
C LYS A 53 -12.90 11.00 8.94
N SER A 54 -13.17 9.96 9.73
CA SER A 54 -12.43 9.59 10.94
C SER A 54 -12.26 8.07 11.01
N LEU A 55 -11.52 7.57 11.99
CA LEU A 55 -11.41 6.13 12.24
C LEU A 55 -12.77 5.48 12.54
N GLU A 56 -13.73 6.22 13.09
CA GLU A 56 -15.08 5.74 13.39
C GLU A 56 -15.91 5.47 12.12
N ASP A 57 -15.57 6.12 10.98
CA ASP A 57 -16.23 5.90 9.70
C ASP A 57 -15.72 4.65 8.98
N LEU A 58 -14.57 4.09 9.40
CA LEU A 58 -13.98 2.94 8.72
C LEU A 58 -14.89 1.72 8.81
N THR A 59 -15.03 1.03 7.67
CA THR A 59 -15.68 -0.27 7.56
C THR A 59 -14.68 -1.38 7.26
N GLY A 60 -13.49 -1.02 6.80
CA GLY A 60 -12.43 -1.96 6.53
C GLY A 60 -11.09 -1.30 6.22
N ILE A 61 -10.06 -2.14 6.21
CA ILE A 61 -8.69 -1.79 5.84
C ILE A 61 -8.22 -2.78 4.78
N LEU A 62 -7.64 -2.26 3.71
CA LEU A 62 -7.08 -3.07 2.64
C LEU A 62 -5.56 -2.84 2.60
N LEU A 63 -4.82 -3.93 2.69
CA LEU A 63 -3.37 -3.91 2.68
C LEU A 63 -2.84 -4.26 1.29
N THR A 64 -2.01 -3.40 0.73
CA THR A 64 -1.38 -3.66 -0.56
C THR A 64 -0.34 -4.77 -0.45
N HIS A 65 0.37 -4.84 0.68
CA HIS A 65 1.34 -5.89 0.98
C HIS A 65 1.79 -5.86 2.45
N GLN A 66 2.72 -6.75 2.81
CA GLN A 66 3.12 -7.06 4.19
C GLN A 66 4.16 -6.11 4.83
N ASP A 67 4.70 -5.13 4.13
CA ASP A 67 5.79 -4.31 4.67
C ASP A 67 5.34 -3.46 5.86
N ILE A 68 6.26 -3.22 6.80
CA ILE A 68 5.95 -2.58 8.10
C ILE A 68 5.33 -1.18 7.91
N ASP A 69 5.77 -0.44 6.94
CA ASP A 69 5.26 0.90 6.66
C ASP A 69 3.90 0.91 5.94
N HIS A 70 3.35 -0.27 5.65
CA HIS A 70 2.00 -0.47 5.13
C HIS A 70 1.04 -1.08 6.16
N ILE A 71 1.54 -1.97 7.02
CA ILE A 71 0.73 -2.65 8.03
C ILE A 71 0.95 -2.13 9.46
N GLY A 72 1.84 -1.14 9.64
CA GLY A 72 2.41 -0.77 10.93
C GLY A 72 1.40 -0.37 12.00
N SER A 73 0.48 0.53 11.67
CA SER A 73 -0.55 0.99 12.63
C SER A 73 -1.83 0.14 12.61
N LEU A 74 -1.88 -0.94 11.82
CA LEU A 74 -3.07 -1.80 11.77
C LEU A 74 -3.50 -2.31 13.17
N PRO A 75 -2.62 -2.85 14.04
CA PRO A 75 -3.02 -3.31 15.37
C PRO A 75 -3.55 -2.18 16.26
N GLU A 76 -2.98 -0.98 16.15
CA GLU A 76 -3.41 0.20 16.91
C GLU A 76 -4.82 0.64 16.48
N ILE A 77 -5.06 0.74 15.17
CA ILE A 77 -6.37 1.08 14.60
C ILE A 77 -7.42 0.05 15.01
N LEU A 78 -7.11 -1.24 14.93
CA LEU A 78 -8.03 -2.31 15.35
C LEU A 78 -8.37 -2.24 16.84
N THR A 79 -7.44 -1.77 17.67
CA THR A 79 -7.68 -1.60 19.11
C THR A 79 -8.50 -0.35 19.40
N ALA A 80 -8.31 0.71 18.65
CA ALA A 80 -9.00 1.99 18.84
C ALA A 80 -10.44 1.98 18.30
N CYS A 81 -10.69 1.25 17.21
CA CYS A 81 -12.00 1.14 16.61
C CYS A 81 -12.92 0.21 17.42
N THR A 82 -14.13 0.69 17.75
CA THR A 82 -15.14 -0.12 18.45
C THR A 82 -15.99 -0.96 17.50
N GLN A 83 -16.09 -0.54 16.24
CA GLN A 83 -16.79 -1.26 15.18
C GLN A 83 -15.91 -2.38 14.60
N HIS A 84 -16.58 -3.40 14.05
CA HIS A 84 -15.87 -4.46 13.34
C HIS A 84 -15.31 -3.93 12.01
N LEU A 85 -14.00 -4.06 11.80
CA LEU A 85 -13.33 -3.73 10.54
C LEU A 85 -13.04 -5.00 9.74
N THR A 86 -13.41 -5.00 8.46
CA THR A 86 -13.02 -6.06 7.54
C THR A 86 -11.58 -5.81 7.06
N ILE A 87 -10.69 -6.79 7.23
CA ILE A 87 -9.30 -6.69 6.81
C ILE A 87 -9.10 -7.49 5.54
N TYR A 88 -8.61 -6.81 4.49
CA TYR A 88 -8.36 -7.36 3.17
C TYR A 88 -6.86 -7.41 2.90
N ALA A 89 -6.37 -8.52 2.35
CA ALA A 89 -5.02 -8.66 1.81
C ALA A 89 -4.98 -9.79 0.79
N HIS A 90 -4.00 -9.77 -0.11
CA HIS A 90 -3.81 -10.88 -1.05
C HIS A 90 -3.36 -12.15 -0.30
N LYS A 91 -3.90 -13.30 -0.71
CA LYS A 91 -3.70 -14.59 -0.02
C LYS A 91 -2.23 -14.96 0.20
N GLU A 92 -1.32 -14.54 -0.68
CA GLU A 92 0.10 -14.87 -0.56
C GLU A 92 0.85 -14.03 0.47
N ASP A 93 0.32 -12.88 0.89
CA ASP A 93 0.91 -12.08 1.97
C ASP A 93 0.26 -12.34 3.34
N ILE A 94 -0.91 -13.03 3.38
CA ILE A 94 -1.62 -13.33 4.64
C ILE A 94 -0.74 -14.02 5.69
N PRO A 95 0.04 -15.09 5.39
CA PRO A 95 0.84 -15.77 6.42
C PRO A 95 1.85 -14.85 7.11
N TYR A 96 2.34 -13.83 6.42
CA TYR A 96 3.25 -12.83 6.95
C TYR A 96 2.51 -11.80 7.81
N ILE A 97 1.38 -11.29 7.31
CA ILE A 97 0.55 -10.29 8.02
C ILE A 97 -0.01 -10.87 9.32
N GLU A 98 -0.39 -12.14 9.34
CA GLU A 98 -0.90 -12.83 10.53
C GLU A 98 0.21 -13.29 11.49
N GLY A 99 1.47 -13.22 11.03
CA GLY A 99 2.64 -13.58 11.83
C GLY A 99 2.90 -15.09 11.92
N GLU A 100 2.34 -15.88 11.01
CA GLU A 100 2.71 -17.30 10.82
C GLU A 100 4.11 -17.43 10.22
N LEU A 101 4.46 -16.50 9.31
CA LEU A 101 5.78 -16.33 8.73
C LEU A 101 6.36 -14.97 9.14
N PRO A 102 7.70 -14.86 9.30
CA PRO A 102 8.33 -13.58 9.58
C PRO A 102 8.26 -12.67 8.35
N LEU A 103 7.98 -11.39 8.54
CA LEU A 103 7.96 -10.39 7.47
C LEU A 103 9.25 -10.48 6.64
N LEU A 104 9.11 -10.43 5.31
CA LEU A 104 10.21 -10.72 4.40
C LEU A 104 11.41 -9.79 4.56
N LYS A 105 11.16 -8.49 4.78
CA LYS A 105 12.19 -7.45 4.85
C LYS A 105 12.57 -7.07 6.29
N ALA A 106 11.76 -7.49 7.26
CA ALA A 106 11.95 -7.18 8.68
C ALA A 106 12.24 -8.43 9.53
N ASN A 107 12.78 -9.47 8.92
CA ASN A 107 13.17 -10.70 9.62
C ASN A 107 14.56 -10.54 10.24
N PRO A 108 14.67 -10.51 11.58
CA PRO A 108 15.97 -10.37 12.26
C PRO A 108 16.99 -11.43 11.86
N ALA A 109 16.55 -12.65 11.55
CA ALA A 109 17.44 -13.75 11.15
C ALA A 109 18.16 -13.53 9.80
N LYS A 110 17.74 -12.53 9.01
CA LYS A 110 18.36 -12.17 7.72
C LYS A 110 19.41 -11.07 7.85
N PHE A 111 19.56 -10.46 9.02
CA PHE A 111 20.58 -9.43 9.23
C PHE A 111 21.90 -10.04 9.63
N THR A 112 23.01 -9.49 9.12
CA THR A 112 24.33 -9.74 9.70
C THR A 112 24.41 -9.09 11.07
N GLU A 113 25.31 -9.59 11.96
CA GLU A 113 25.48 -9.05 13.30
C GLU A 113 25.78 -7.55 13.27
N ASP A 114 26.74 -7.12 12.42
CA ASP A 114 27.11 -5.71 12.27
C ASP A 114 25.91 -4.84 11.85
N LYS A 115 25.12 -5.32 10.89
CA LYS A 115 23.93 -4.59 10.43
C LYS A 115 22.87 -4.50 11.51
N TRP A 116 22.64 -5.60 12.25
CA TRP A 116 21.71 -5.62 13.37
C TRP A 116 22.14 -4.65 14.48
N GLU A 117 23.41 -4.68 14.88
CA GLU A 117 23.96 -3.79 15.92
C GLU A 117 23.87 -2.30 15.51
N SER A 118 24.01 -1.99 14.23
CA SER A 118 23.90 -0.61 13.72
C SER A 118 22.47 -0.06 13.67
N LEU A 119 21.43 -0.92 13.81
CA LEU A 119 20.06 -0.46 13.80
C LEU A 119 19.71 0.33 15.06
N PRO A 120 18.90 1.41 14.93
CA PRO A 120 18.32 2.10 16.08
C PRO A 120 17.44 1.15 16.92
N ASP A 121 17.44 1.34 18.24
CA ASP A 121 16.71 0.47 19.17
C ASP A 121 15.22 0.36 18.88
N HIS A 122 14.59 1.45 18.44
CA HIS A 122 13.18 1.43 18.08
C HIS A 122 12.89 0.54 16.85
N LEU A 123 13.81 0.47 15.87
CA LEU A 123 13.66 -0.43 14.74
C LEU A 123 13.93 -1.89 15.14
N LYS A 124 14.93 -2.13 16.01
CA LYS A 124 15.16 -3.47 16.59
C LYS A 124 13.90 -3.97 17.30
N PHE A 125 13.26 -3.09 18.09
CA PHE A 125 12.02 -3.42 18.78
C PHE A 125 10.90 -3.80 17.81
N ILE A 126 10.68 -3.00 16.76
CA ILE A 126 9.66 -3.27 15.73
C ILE A 126 9.93 -4.62 15.02
N TYR A 127 11.19 -4.90 14.68
CA TYR A 127 11.55 -6.15 13.99
C TYR A 127 11.42 -7.39 14.88
N LEU A 128 11.62 -7.24 16.19
CA LEU A 128 11.41 -8.32 17.17
C LEU A 128 9.92 -8.49 17.51
N HIS A 129 9.13 -7.43 17.35
CA HIS A 129 7.70 -7.40 17.66
C HIS A 129 6.92 -6.81 16.48
N PRO A 130 6.94 -7.46 15.28
CA PRO A 130 6.32 -6.91 14.10
C PRO A 130 4.80 -6.76 14.27
N PRO A 131 4.19 -5.74 13.64
CA PRO A 131 2.75 -5.60 13.62
C PRO A 131 2.12 -6.82 12.95
N LYS A 132 0.99 -7.26 13.48
CA LYS A 132 0.22 -8.38 12.92
C LYS A 132 -1.26 -8.26 13.21
N ALA A 133 -2.08 -8.78 12.32
CA ALA A 133 -3.53 -8.85 12.49
C ALA A 133 -4.12 -9.99 11.65
N GLN A 134 -5.28 -10.49 12.06
CA GLN A 134 -6.02 -11.47 11.27
C GLN A 134 -6.64 -10.83 10.03
N VAL A 135 -6.49 -11.48 8.88
CA VAL A 135 -7.08 -11.07 7.61
C VAL A 135 -8.42 -11.80 7.45
N SER A 136 -9.51 -11.06 7.42
CA SER A 136 -10.85 -11.65 7.33
C SER A 136 -11.28 -11.95 5.89
N ASN A 137 -10.76 -11.22 4.91
CA ASN A 137 -11.13 -11.35 3.50
C ASN A 137 -9.90 -11.47 2.59
N PRO A 138 -9.50 -12.70 2.24
CA PRO A 138 -8.46 -12.93 1.23
C PRO A 138 -8.84 -12.37 -0.14
N LEU A 139 -7.89 -11.72 -0.80
CA LEU A 139 -8.03 -11.16 -2.15
C LEU A 139 -7.29 -12.00 -3.18
N GLU A 140 -7.79 -11.96 -4.42
CA GLU A 140 -7.20 -12.61 -5.59
C GLU A 140 -7.13 -11.66 -6.79
N ASP A 141 -6.26 -11.98 -7.76
CA ASP A 141 -6.11 -11.24 -9.02
C ASP A 141 -7.43 -11.15 -9.80
N GLY A 142 -7.76 -9.98 -10.30
CA GLY A 142 -8.99 -9.73 -11.05
C GLY A 142 -10.27 -9.66 -10.20
N GLN A 143 -10.19 -9.80 -8.87
CA GLN A 143 -11.36 -9.66 -8.00
C GLN A 143 -11.88 -8.23 -8.02
N LEU A 144 -13.21 -8.08 -8.17
CA LEU A 144 -13.90 -6.80 -8.10
C LEU A 144 -14.57 -6.64 -6.74
N LEU A 145 -14.21 -5.58 -6.02
CA LEU A 145 -14.96 -5.11 -4.86
C LEU A 145 -16.01 -4.09 -5.33
N GLU A 146 -17.27 -4.41 -5.10
CA GLU A 146 -18.41 -3.54 -5.48
C GLU A 146 -18.58 -2.39 -4.47
N MET A 147 -17.69 -1.41 -4.56
CA MET A 147 -17.76 -0.19 -3.75
C MET A 147 -17.37 1.02 -4.60
N ASN A 148 -17.98 2.15 -4.33
CA ASN A 148 -17.72 3.46 -4.96
C ASN A 148 -17.46 3.40 -6.48
N GLY A 149 -18.20 2.55 -7.21
CA GLY A 149 -18.08 2.41 -8.67
C GLY A 149 -17.02 1.41 -9.14
N GLY A 150 -16.59 0.51 -8.25
CA GLY A 150 -15.75 -0.63 -8.54
C GLY A 150 -14.27 -0.41 -8.23
N LEU A 151 -13.72 -1.32 -7.44
CA LEU A 151 -12.29 -1.40 -7.12
C LEU A 151 -11.77 -2.77 -7.52
N GLU A 152 -10.99 -2.83 -8.60
CA GLU A 152 -10.43 -4.07 -9.12
C GLU A 152 -9.05 -4.34 -8.52
N ILE A 153 -8.83 -5.56 -8.07
CA ILE A 153 -7.59 -6.04 -7.49
C ILE A 153 -6.67 -6.53 -8.60
N ILE A 154 -5.45 -6.02 -8.66
CA ILE A 154 -4.45 -6.41 -9.64
C ILE A 154 -3.25 -7.00 -8.89
N HIS A 155 -3.04 -8.31 -8.97
CA HIS A 155 -1.88 -8.95 -8.36
C HIS A 155 -0.61 -8.58 -9.13
N THR A 156 0.32 -7.91 -8.44
CA THR A 156 1.57 -7.37 -8.97
C THR A 156 2.77 -7.85 -8.12
N PRO A 157 3.06 -9.18 -8.12
CA PRO A 157 4.13 -9.75 -7.30
C PRO A 157 5.51 -9.27 -7.74
N GLY A 158 6.49 -9.42 -6.83
CA GLY A 158 7.90 -9.10 -7.03
C GLY A 158 8.45 -8.25 -5.90
N HIS A 159 7.73 -7.19 -5.48
CA HIS A 159 8.05 -6.43 -4.28
C HIS A 159 7.78 -7.23 -3.00
N THR A 160 6.63 -7.89 -2.94
CA THR A 160 6.32 -9.05 -2.09
C THR A 160 5.59 -10.11 -2.92
N PRO A 161 5.45 -11.35 -2.44
CA PRO A 161 4.68 -12.37 -3.15
C PRO A 161 3.22 -11.99 -3.38
N GLY A 162 2.60 -11.37 -2.38
CA GLY A 162 1.19 -10.99 -2.41
C GLY A 162 0.96 -9.49 -2.67
N HIS A 163 1.94 -8.77 -3.23
CA HIS A 163 1.74 -7.36 -3.54
C HIS A 163 0.60 -7.17 -4.55
N ILE A 164 -0.28 -6.19 -4.30
CA ILE A 164 -1.38 -5.81 -5.18
C ILE A 164 -1.39 -4.32 -5.47
N CYS A 165 -1.81 -3.97 -6.69
CA CYS A 165 -2.32 -2.66 -7.04
C CYS A 165 -3.85 -2.69 -7.04
N LEU A 166 -4.48 -1.53 -6.93
CA LEU A 166 -5.93 -1.37 -6.91
C LEU A 166 -6.34 -0.39 -8.00
N PHE A 167 -7.22 -0.80 -8.90
CA PHE A 167 -7.73 0.08 -9.95
C PHE A 167 -9.15 0.52 -9.61
N HIS A 168 -9.32 1.81 -9.31
CA HIS A 168 -10.63 2.41 -9.09
C HIS A 168 -11.26 2.77 -10.44
N ILE A 169 -12.26 1.99 -10.86
CA ILE A 169 -12.82 2.02 -12.22
C ILE A 169 -13.41 3.38 -12.56
N THR A 170 -14.23 3.95 -11.67
CA THR A 170 -14.96 5.19 -11.95
C THR A 170 -14.04 6.40 -12.16
N SER A 171 -12.97 6.53 -11.36
CA SER A 171 -12.04 7.65 -11.50
C SER A 171 -10.91 7.39 -12.50
N GLY A 172 -10.62 6.12 -12.80
CA GLY A 172 -9.43 5.72 -13.54
C GLY A 172 -8.15 5.88 -12.72
N THR A 173 -8.26 5.79 -11.38
CA THR A 173 -7.12 5.92 -10.47
C THR A 173 -6.54 4.55 -10.16
N LEU A 174 -5.23 4.41 -10.31
CA LEU A 174 -4.48 3.27 -9.80
C LEU A 174 -3.86 3.64 -8.44
N VAL A 175 -4.11 2.84 -7.42
CA VAL A 175 -3.33 2.86 -6.17
C VAL A 175 -2.25 1.80 -6.32
N ALA A 176 -1.00 2.24 -6.42
CA ALA A 176 0.09 1.38 -6.87
C ALA A 176 0.82 0.63 -5.74
N GLY A 177 0.53 0.94 -4.46
CA GLY A 177 1.39 0.46 -3.36
C GLY A 177 2.85 0.76 -3.67
N ASP A 178 3.69 -0.26 -3.59
CA ASP A 178 5.12 -0.20 -3.89
C ASP A 178 5.53 -0.85 -5.22
N ALA A 179 4.55 -1.13 -6.11
CA ALA A 179 4.89 -1.51 -7.49
C ALA A 179 5.54 -0.36 -8.27
N LEU A 180 5.23 0.88 -7.89
CA LEU A 180 5.76 2.12 -8.48
C LEU A 180 6.02 3.14 -7.36
N THR A 181 7.05 3.95 -7.55
CA THR A 181 7.29 5.15 -6.75
C THR A 181 7.20 6.40 -7.62
N ALA A 182 7.20 7.59 -7.02
CA ALA A 182 7.20 8.84 -7.77
C ALA A 182 8.22 9.84 -7.20
N VAL A 183 8.86 10.59 -8.10
CA VAL A 183 9.77 11.67 -7.74
C VAL A 183 9.44 12.90 -8.60
N ASN A 184 9.04 13.99 -7.97
CA ASN A 184 8.67 15.23 -8.67
C ASN A 184 7.62 15.01 -9.79
N GLY A 185 6.58 14.21 -9.52
CA GLY A 185 5.51 13.92 -10.47
C GLY A 185 5.90 12.96 -11.60
N LYS A 186 7.05 12.28 -11.49
CA LYS A 186 7.50 11.28 -12.45
C LYS A 186 7.55 9.90 -11.83
N LEU A 187 6.96 8.92 -12.53
CA LEU A 187 6.98 7.53 -12.13
C LEU A 187 8.40 6.96 -12.15
N GLN A 188 8.69 6.14 -11.16
CA GLN A 188 9.91 5.39 -11.04
C GLN A 188 9.58 3.92 -10.76
N LEU A 189 10.48 3.02 -11.12
CA LEU A 189 10.42 1.63 -10.68
C LEU A 189 10.55 1.54 -9.15
N PRO A 190 10.08 0.46 -8.54
CA PRO A 190 10.27 0.23 -7.11
C PRO A 190 11.77 0.19 -6.76
N ASN A 191 12.08 0.52 -5.52
CA ASN A 191 13.47 0.48 -5.04
C ASN A 191 14.01 -0.96 -5.07
N SER A 192 15.07 -1.20 -5.84
CA SER A 192 15.68 -2.53 -6.01
C SER A 192 16.24 -3.12 -4.71
N VAL A 193 16.63 -2.29 -3.75
CA VAL A 193 17.10 -2.75 -2.42
C VAL A 193 15.97 -3.39 -1.62
N HIS A 194 14.74 -2.93 -1.85
CA HIS A 194 13.54 -3.39 -1.14
C HIS A 194 12.63 -4.27 -2.01
N THR A 195 13.08 -4.65 -3.21
CA THR A 195 12.30 -5.49 -4.12
C THR A 195 13.05 -6.79 -4.41
N PRO A 196 12.74 -7.87 -3.69
CA PRO A 196 13.47 -9.14 -3.79
C PRO A 196 13.49 -9.73 -5.19
N ASP A 197 12.41 -9.58 -5.96
CA ASP A 197 12.29 -10.05 -7.35
C ASP A 197 11.94 -8.89 -8.28
N MET A 198 12.97 -8.12 -8.68
CA MET A 198 12.81 -6.98 -9.59
C MET A 198 12.34 -7.40 -10.99
N GLU A 199 12.72 -8.59 -11.46
CA GLU A 199 12.30 -9.06 -12.78
C GLU A 199 10.79 -9.32 -12.78
N LEU A 200 10.29 -10.04 -11.80
CA LEU A 200 8.87 -10.29 -11.62
C LEU A 200 8.09 -8.98 -11.36
N ALA A 201 8.65 -8.05 -10.56
CA ALA A 201 8.02 -6.77 -10.31
C ALA A 201 7.81 -5.98 -11.62
N ILE A 202 8.81 -5.96 -12.51
CA ILE A 202 8.70 -5.29 -13.81
C ILE A 202 7.70 -6.00 -14.73
N GLN A 203 7.71 -7.34 -14.78
CA GLN A 203 6.71 -8.10 -15.53
C GLN A 203 5.29 -7.81 -15.04
N SER A 204 5.12 -7.65 -13.73
CA SER A 204 3.83 -7.31 -13.14
C SER A 204 3.29 -5.96 -13.64
N LEU A 205 4.17 -4.99 -13.93
CA LEU A 205 3.77 -3.69 -14.48
C LEU A 205 3.16 -3.79 -15.89
N GLU A 206 3.49 -4.85 -16.66
CA GLU A 206 2.91 -5.05 -17.99
C GLU A 206 1.39 -5.21 -17.93
N LYS A 207 0.85 -5.84 -16.87
CA LYS A 207 -0.59 -5.95 -16.64
C LYS A 207 -1.26 -4.58 -16.58
N LEU A 208 -0.60 -3.60 -15.97
CA LEU A 208 -1.15 -2.27 -15.77
C LEU A 208 -1.36 -1.51 -17.10
N LEU A 209 -0.62 -1.87 -18.15
CA LEU A 209 -0.77 -1.28 -19.48
C LEU A 209 -2.11 -1.56 -20.15
N THR A 210 -2.84 -2.55 -19.66
CA THR A 210 -4.18 -2.93 -20.20
C THR A 210 -5.31 -2.11 -19.58
N TYR A 211 -5.03 -1.33 -18.52
CA TYR A 211 -6.02 -0.54 -17.80
C TYR A 211 -6.06 0.91 -18.30
N PRO A 212 -7.23 1.55 -18.36
CA PRO A 212 -7.37 2.95 -18.76
C PRO A 212 -7.01 3.91 -17.61
N ILE A 213 -5.77 3.84 -17.16
CA ILE A 213 -5.27 4.60 -16.01
C ILE A 213 -5.12 6.07 -16.39
N LYS A 214 -5.76 6.95 -15.61
CA LYS A 214 -5.70 8.40 -15.75
C LYS A 214 -4.71 9.05 -14.78
N GLN A 215 -4.53 8.43 -13.61
CA GLN A 215 -3.64 8.89 -12.56
C GLN A 215 -3.21 7.73 -11.68
N ILE A 216 -2.05 7.85 -11.05
CA ILE A 216 -1.47 6.84 -10.16
C ILE A 216 -1.17 7.50 -8.82
N VAL A 217 -1.64 6.89 -7.74
CA VAL A 217 -1.21 7.18 -6.38
C VAL A 217 -0.10 6.21 -6.03
N CYS A 218 1.13 6.71 -5.95
CA CYS A 218 2.28 5.97 -5.42
C CYS A 218 2.37 6.18 -3.92
N TYR A 219 2.48 5.11 -3.15
CA TYR A 219 2.61 5.19 -1.70
C TYR A 219 3.82 6.02 -1.29
N HIS A 220 4.95 5.85 -1.98
CA HIS A 220 6.13 6.69 -1.88
C HIS A 220 6.21 7.64 -3.09
N GLY A 221 5.96 8.94 -2.82
CA GLY A 221 6.09 10.01 -3.81
C GLY A 221 4.79 10.66 -4.29
N GLY A 222 3.63 10.07 -3.96
CA GLY A 222 2.32 10.70 -4.13
C GLY A 222 1.72 10.57 -5.54
N LEU A 223 0.90 11.54 -5.91
CA LEU A 223 0.08 11.50 -7.11
C LEU A 223 0.87 11.85 -8.37
N VAL A 224 0.70 11.03 -9.41
CA VAL A 224 1.14 11.30 -10.79
C VAL A 224 -0.08 11.30 -11.69
N SER A 225 -0.31 12.41 -12.42
CA SER A 225 -1.47 12.60 -13.31
C SER A 225 -1.10 13.00 -14.72
N ASP A 226 0.14 13.42 -14.96
CA ASP A 226 0.59 13.88 -16.26
C ASP A 226 1.23 12.75 -17.07
N HIS A 227 0.78 12.54 -18.32
CA HIS A 227 1.34 11.55 -19.22
C HIS A 227 1.54 10.15 -18.63
N VAL A 228 0.62 9.73 -17.74
CA VAL A 228 0.74 8.53 -16.90
C VAL A 228 1.05 7.28 -17.72
N MET A 229 0.25 7.03 -18.78
CA MET A 229 0.45 5.84 -19.61
C MET A 229 1.74 5.86 -20.42
N GLU A 230 2.19 7.03 -20.87
CA GLU A 230 3.48 7.19 -21.57
C GLU A 230 4.64 6.89 -20.62
N GLN A 231 4.56 7.41 -19.39
CA GLN A 231 5.55 7.17 -18.35
C GLN A 231 5.61 5.67 -17.99
N LEU A 232 4.47 5.03 -17.74
CA LEU A 232 4.39 3.61 -17.42
C LEU A 232 4.96 2.74 -18.56
N GLN A 233 4.57 3.01 -19.80
CA GLN A 233 5.12 2.32 -20.98
C GLN A 233 6.63 2.49 -21.11
N GLY A 234 7.15 3.69 -20.78
CA GLY A 234 8.59 3.99 -20.79
C GLY A 234 9.34 3.14 -19.78
N LEU A 235 8.80 2.98 -18.55
CA LEU A 235 9.41 2.16 -17.49
C LEU A 235 9.47 0.68 -17.87
N VAL A 236 8.35 0.14 -18.39
CA VAL A 236 8.28 -1.27 -18.83
C VAL A 236 9.28 -1.54 -19.97
N LYS A 237 9.33 -0.67 -20.98
CA LYS A 237 10.23 -0.83 -22.14
C LYS A 237 11.71 -0.67 -21.80
N SER A 238 12.06 0.18 -20.84
CA SER A 238 13.47 0.48 -20.52
C SER A 238 14.27 -0.71 -19.95
N LYS A 239 13.62 -1.83 -19.65
CA LYS A 239 14.21 -3.04 -19.05
C LYS A 239 14.18 -4.28 -19.94
N ILE A 240 13.74 -4.13 -21.20
CA ILE A 240 13.77 -5.23 -22.20
C ILE A 240 15.18 -5.39 -22.83
N PHE A 241 16.20 -4.67 -22.30
CA PHE A 241 17.60 -4.75 -22.78
C PHE A 241 18.57 -5.08 -21.65
#